data_06be47dceef0b3f012014f4ae72fdc81
#
_entry.id   06be47dceef0b3f012014f4ae72fdc81
#
_cell.length_a   1.000
_cell.length_b   1.000
_cell.length_c   1.000
_cell.angle_alpha   90.00
_cell.angle_beta   90.00
_cell.angle_gamma   90.00
#
_symmetry.space_group_name_H-M   'P 1'
#
loop_
_entity.id
_entity.type
_entity.pdbx_description
1 polymer ?
#
loop_
_entity_poly.entity_id
_entity_poly.type
_entity_poly.pdbx_seq_one_letter_code
_entity_poly.pdbx_strand_id
1 'polypeptide(L)'
;MSQLHKRFTSEQLKELLDRYLKNEIERKYTQEILGIRKRRFFVLLKQYKDNPQHFTVQYRRTRAPRTISPMTEQNILKELSIDKKIIQNKEIPLKSYNYSYIKDRLRVTYHQKVSLPTIIDRAKKHGFYLKKPKRTLHDREVLTRYAGELIQHDASHHLWAPASQEKWYLITSLDDYSRFMLYAILLKTETSWAHILALQTVILRYGLPYAYYVDSHSIFRFVRGRDSLWYKHHLLTDETTPQWKQVLQDCNVKITYALSPQAKGKIERPYGWLQDRLIRTCVRGDVKEIKHAQRVLNHELYRYNHQQVHSTTQEIPYLRFQRALTERQSLFREFTIKPPYQSVKDIFCLRMDRTIDPYRRISINNLQLKLNHASPGKTVNLRIYPSTIEVSEIRCWSEGKLIDVQRIKNTDLKGVHF
;
A
#
# COMPACT_ATOMS: atom_id res chain seq x y z
N MET A 1 4.36 4.47 35.48
CA MET A 1 4.94 4.50 36.85
C MET A 1 6.39 4.91 36.75
N SER A 2 6.81 5.96 37.48
CA SER A 2 8.21 6.42 37.46
C SER A 2 9.11 5.34 38.08
N GLN A 3 10.13 4.92 37.33
CA GLN A 3 11.13 3.96 37.80
C GLN A 3 12.13 4.71 38.67
N LEU A 4 11.92 4.73 39.99
CA LEU A 4 12.72 5.47 40.96
C LEU A 4 14.22 5.20 40.84
N HIS A 5 14.62 3.94 40.62
CA HIS A 5 16.03 3.55 40.43
C HIS A 5 16.73 4.17 39.21
N LYS A 6 15.99 4.80 38.30
CA LYS A 6 16.57 5.53 37.14
C LYS A 6 16.72 7.03 37.42
N ARG A 7 16.10 7.53 38.47
CA ARG A 7 16.06 8.96 38.80
C ARG A 7 16.85 9.30 40.06
N PHE A 8 16.89 8.35 41.01
CA PHE A 8 17.47 8.55 42.33
C PHE A 8 18.38 7.39 42.72
N THR A 9 19.49 7.70 43.41
CA THR A 9 20.32 6.71 44.07
C THR A 9 19.62 6.23 45.35
N SER A 10 20.05 5.09 45.92
CA SER A 10 19.51 4.61 47.18
C SER A 10 19.79 5.57 48.33
N GLU A 11 20.94 6.25 48.29
CA GLU A 11 21.35 7.22 49.30
C GLU A 11 20.49 8.49 49.24
N GLN A 12 20.23 9.04 48.07
CA GLN A 12 19.31 10.16 47.91
C GLN A 12 17.89 9.85 48.43
N LEU A 13 17.41 8.63 48.21
CA LEU A 13 16.13 8.25 48.78
C LEU A 13 16.16 8.10 50.28
N LYS A 14 17.24 7.52 50.87
CA LYS A 14 17.41 7.43 52.31
C LYS A 14 17.37 8.83 52.93
N GLU A 15 18.14 9.74 52.42
CA GLU A 15 18.18 11.14 52.90
C GLU A 15 16.78 11.78 52.87
N LEU A 16 16.02 11.67 51.79
CA LEU A 16 14.67 12.22 51.72
C LEU A 16 13.70 11.57 52.70
N LEU A 17 13.80 10.26 52.94
CA LEU A 17 12.99 9.56 53.92
C LEU A 17 13.37 9.91 55.36
N ASP A 18 14.66 10.09 55.63
CA ASP A 18 15.17 10.56 56.93
C ASP A 18 14.69 11.97 57.27
N ARG A 19 14.77 12.91 56.33
CA ARG A 19 14.25 14.26 56.52
C ARG A 19 12.73 14.26 56.78
N TYR A 20 11.99 13.38 56.09
CA TYR A 20 10.58 13.23 56.36
C TYR A 20 10.34 12.69 57.78
N LEU A 21 11.11 11.68 58.22
CA LEU A 21 10.99 11.09 59.57
C LEU A 21 11.35 12.09 60.68
N LYS A 22 12.27 13.00 60.40
CA LYS A 22 12.66 14.11 61.32
C LYS A 22 11.70 15.29 61.29
N ASN A 23 10.59 15.21 60.50
CA ASN A 23 9.62 16.29 60.27
C ASN A 23 10.24 17.56 59.61
N GLU A 24 11.37 17.43 58.91
CA GLU A 24 12.01 18.53 58.19
C GLU A 24 11.31 18.79 56.82
N ILE A 25 10.66 17.80 56.26
CA ILE A 25 9.95 17.89 54.99
C ILE A 25 8.59 17.22 55.10
N GLU A 26 7.53 17.87 54.58
CA GLU A 26 6.21 17.30 54.54
C GLU A 26 6.10 16.17 53.51
N ARG A 27 5.20 15.17 53.82
CA ARG A 27 4.93 14.06 52.91
C ARG A 27 4.58 14.51 51.51
N LYS A 28 3.80 15.57 51.37
CA LYS A 28 3.33 16.06 50.07
C LYS A 28 4.50 16.42 49.15
N TYR A 29 5.44 17.16 49.66
CA TYR A 29 6.66 17.57 48.92
C TYR A 29 7.58 16.37 48.64
N THR A 30 7.78 15.48 49.56
CA THR A 30 8.55 14.26 49.31
C THR A 30 7.92 13.39 48.19
N GLN A 31 6.61 13.28 48.20
CA GLN A 31 5.90 12.56 47.09
C GLN A 31 6.03 13.25 45.72
N GLU A 32 6.01 14.57 45.68
CA GLU A 32 6.18 15.39 44.48
C GLU A 32 7.60 15.24 43.93
N ILE A 33 8.61 15.38 44.77
CA ILE A 33 10.04 15.20 44.40
C ILE A 33 10.25 13.80 43.80
N LEU A 34 9.72 12.74 44.46
CA LEU A 34 9.87 11.38 44.01
C LEU A 34 8.94 11.02 42.84
N GLY A 35 7.91 11.82 42.56
CA GLY A 35 6.91 11.55 41.54
C GLY A 35 6.10 10.29 41.81
N ILE A 36 5.75 10.02 43.09
CA ILE A 36 5.04 8.80 43.53
C ILE A 36 3.74 9.10 44.28
N ARG A 37 2.80 8.18 44.20
CA ARG A 37 1.51 8.28 44.93
C ARG A 37 1.66 7.82 46.38
N LYS A 38 0.72 8.25 47.24
CA LYS A 38 0.65 7.96 48.70
C LYS A 38 0.96 6.50 49.06
N ARG A 39 0.31 5.54 48.38
CA ARG A 39 0.52 4.11 48.65
C ARG A 39 1.98 3.67 48.44
N ARG A 40 2.62 4.12 47.35
CA ARG A 40 4.01 3.76 47.07
C ARG A 40 4.98 4.40 48.04
N PHE A 41 4.70 5.61 48.50
CA PHE A 41 5.48 6.31 49.50
C PHE A 41 5.52 5.52 50.83
N PHE A 42 4.37 5.11 51.34
CA PHE A 42 4.33 4.34 52.58
C PHE A 42 4.97 2.94 52.46
N VAL A 43 4.89 2.32 51.29
CA VAL A 43 5.61 1.05 51.05
C VAL A 43 7.12 1.26 51.12
N LEU A 44 7.66 2.34 50.52
CA LEU A 44 9.08 2.66 50.60
C LEU A 44 9.50 3.03 52.02
N LEU A 45 8.69 3.83 52.70
CA LEU A 45 8.95 4.23 54.07
C LEU A 45 8.98 3.03 55.00
N LYS A 46 8.06 2.09 54.85
CA LYS A 46 8.06 0.85 55.59
C LYS A 46 9.32 0.03 55.32
N GLN A 47 9.67 -0.19 54.05
CA GLN A 47 10.88 -0.90 53.65
C GLN A 47 12.16 -0.26 54.23
N TYR A 48 12.19 1.06 54.30
CA TYR A 48 13.31 1.78 54.91
C TYR A 48 13.36 1.62 56.40
N LYS A 49 12.22 1.74 57.13
CA LYS A 49 12.14 1.54 58.60
C LYS A 49 12.48 0.11 58.99
N ASP A 50 12.03 -0.89 58.21
CA ASP A 50 12.26 -2.31 58.55
C ASP A 50 13.76 -2.68 58.39
N ASN A 51 14.49 -2.08 57.45
CA ASN A 51 15.94 -2.33 57.30
C ASN A 51 16.69 -1.15 56.67
N PRO A 52 17.07 -0.13 57.45
CA PRO A 52 17.74 1.07 56.90
C PRO A 52 19.11 0.81 56.24
N GLN A 53 19.87 -0.14 56.77
CA GLN A 53 21.21 -0.44 56.27
C GLN A 53 21.19 -1.09 54.88
N HIS A 54 20.27 -2.02 54.67
CA HIS A 54 20.14 -2.75 53.39
C HIS A 54 19.06 -2.19 52.46
N PHE A 55 18.47 -1.03 52.78
CA PHE A 55 17.48 -0.39 51.92
C PHE A 55 18.11 -0.02 50.59
N THR A 56 17.51 -0.51 49.51
CA THR A 56 17.92 -0.20 48.14
C THR A 56 16.71 -0.11 47.21
N VAL A 57 16.73 0.84 46.30
CA VAL A 57 15.75 0.96 45.24
C VAL A 57 16.25 0.38 43.93
N GLN A 58 17.46 -0.13 43.89
CA GLN A 58 17.99 -0.80 42.72
C GLN A 58 17.15 -2.00 42.35
N TYR A 59 16.73 -2.05 41.09
CA TYR A 59 16.00 -3.17 40.55
C TYR A 59 16.93 -4.38 40.40
N ARG A 60 16.81 -5.35 41.25
CA ARG A 60 17.43 -6.67 41.07
C ARG A 60 16.42 -7.60 40.39
N ARG A 61 16.80 -8.10 39.23
CA ARG A 61 15.96 -9.05 38.49
C ARG A 61 15.90 -10.37 39.25
N THR A 62 14.73 -10.72 39.76
CA THR A 62 14.51 -11.95 40.54
C THR A 62 14.36 -13.19 39.66
N ARG A 63 14.08 -13.03 38.37
CA ARG A 63 13.95 -14.15 37.44
C ARG A 63 15.05 -14.09 36.41
N ALA A 64 15.63 -15.24 36.06
CA ALA A 64 16.56 -15.34 34.93
C ALA A 64 15.94 -14.78 33.64
N PRO A 65 16.74 -14.15 32.76
CA PRO A 65 16.25 -13.77 31.44
C PRO A 65 15.69 -15.00 30.73
N ARG A 66 14.52 -14.86 30.09
CA ARG A 66 14.04 -15.92 29.19
C ARG A 66 15.04 -16.07 28.06
N THR A 67 15.78 -17.16 28.06
CA THR A 67 16.69 -17.53 26.98
C THR A 67 15.90 -18.21 25.87
N ILE A 68 16.29 -17.96 24.63
CA ILE A 68 15.76 -18.71 23.47
C ILE A 68 16.49 -20.04 23.39
N SER A 69 15.83 -21.08 22.85
CA SER A 69 16.47 -22.39 22.69
C SER A 69 17.63 -22.30 21.67
N PRO A 70 18.68 -23.16 21.82
CA PRO A 70 19.79 -23.20 20.87
C PRO A 70 19.31 -23.41 19.41
N MET A 71 18.30 -24.24 19.21
CA MET A 71 17.69 -24.47 17.90
C MET A 71 17.06 -23.18 17.31
N THR A 72 16.39 -22.39 18.16
CA THR A 72 15.81 -21.09 17.73
C THR A 72 16.93 -20.10 17.34
N GLU A 73 18.03 -20.08 18.10
CA GLU A 73 19.18 -19.24 17.78
C GLU A 73 19.81 -19.64 16.45
N GLN A 74 20.00 -20.92 16.19
CA GLN A 74 20.50 -21.43 14.91
C GLN A 74 19.58 -21.04 13.74
N ASN A 75 18.28 -21.14 13.90
CA ASN A 75 17.33 -20.75 12.87
C ASN A 75 17.36 -19.24 12.59
N ILE A 76 17.52 -18.40 13.61
CA ILE A 76 17.72 -16.95 13.44
C ILE A 76 18.99 -16.70 12.61
N LEU A 77 20.09 -17.31 12.96
CA LEU A 77 21.38 -17.12 12.25
C LEU A 77 21.31 -17.64 10.81
N LYS A 78 20.64 -18.77 10.58
CA LYS A 78 20.39 -19.33 9.25
C LYS A 78 19.63 -18.34 8.37
N GLU A 79 18.51 -17.77 8.87
CA GLU A 79 17.70 -16.82 8.13
C GLU A 79 18.46 -15.50 7.87
N LEU A 80 19.26 -15.03 8.83
CA LEU A 80 20.14 -13.87 8.67
C LEU A 80 21.23 -14.10 7.61
N SER A 81 21.81 -15.30 7.57
CA SER A 81 22.84 -15.68 6.58
C SER A 81 22.26 -15.73 5.17
N ILE A 82 21.05 -16.25 5.00
CA ILE A 82 20.36 -16.22 3.71
C ILE A 82 20.11 -14.77 3.27
N ASP A 83 19.63 -13.92 4.18
CA ASP A 83 19.40 -12.50 3.90
C ASP A 83 20.70 -11.77 3.53
N LYS A 84 21.82 -12.08 4.17
CA LYS A 84 23.14 -11.55 3.82
C LYS A 84 23.51 -11.85 2.37
N LYS A 85 23.34 -13.10 1.93
CA LYS A 85 23.61 -13.51 0.54
C LYS A 85 22.74 -12.72 -0.46
N ILE A 86 21.46 -12.53 -0.15
CA ILE A 86 20.54 -11.74 -0.98
C ILE A 86 20.99 -10.28 -1.09
N ILE A 87 21.39 -9.65 0.03
CA ILE A 87 21.82 -8.24 0.06
C ILE A 87 23.16 -8.03 -0.63
N GLN A 88 24.06 -9.01 -0.57
CA GLN A 88 25.37 -8.95 -1.20
C GLN A 88 25.34 -9.16 -2.71
N ASN A 89 24.28 -9.76 -3.24
CA ASN A 89 24.12 -9.93 -4.68
C ASN A 89 23.71 -8.59 -5.32
N LYS A 90 24.56 -8.05 -6.20
CA LYS A 90 24.35 -6.76 -6.89
C LYS A 90 23.18 -6.77 -7.87
N GLU A 91 22.78 -7.92 -8.38
CA GLU A 91 21.64 -8.09 -9.29
C GLU A 91 20.29 -7.99 -8.58
N ILE A 92 20.29 -8.14 -7.25
CA ILE A 92 19.08 -8.06 -6.44
C ILE A 92 18.96 -6.65 -5.88
N PRO A 93 17.84 -5.92 -6.11
CA PRO A 93 17.70 -4.53 -5.69
C PRO A 93 17.33 -4.39 -4.19
N LEU A 94 18.03 -5.12 -3.31
CA LEU A 94 17.88 -5.10 -1.86
C LEU A 94 19.19 -4.71 -1.18
N LYS A 95 19.12 -3.69 -0.30
CA LYS A 95 20.34 -3.13 0.33
C LYS A 95 20.36 -3.21 1.87
N SER A 96 19.34 -3.79 2.49
CA SER A 96 19.25 -3.81 3.96
C SER A 96 18.55 -5.06 4.47
N TYR A 97 18.89 -5.50 5.69
CA TYR A 97 18.16 -6.57 6.37
C TYR A 97 16.73 -6.16 6.70
N ASN A 98 15.80 -7.12 6.61
CA ASN A 98 14.43 -6.97 7.08
C ASN A 98 14.14 -7.93 8.24
N TYR A 99 14.41 -7.49 9.47
CA TYR A 99 14.23 -8.33 10.66
C TYR A 99 12.76 -8.70 10.91
N SER A 100 11.80 -7.87 10.46
CA SER A 100 10.38 -8.23 10.54
C SER A 100 10.01 -9.36 9.58
N TYR A 101 10.62 -9.40 8.40
CA TYR A 101 10.49 -10.51 7.47
C TYR A 101 11.07 -11.81 8.06
N ILE A 102 12.26 -11.73 8.68
CA ILE A 102 12.87 -12.87 9.37
C ILE A 102 11.98 -13.37 10.50
N LYS A 103 11.41 -12.46 11.32
CA LYS A 103 10.45 -12.83 12.37
C LYS A 103 9.27 -13.64 11.82
N ASP A 104 8.76 -13.24 10.66
CA ASP A 104 7.64 -13.93 10.03
C ASP A 104 8.05 -15.30 9.47
N ARG A 105 9.22 -15.37 8.89
CA ARG A 105 9.83 -16.64 8.45
C ARG A 105 9.97 -17.62 9.62
N LEU A 106 10.50 -17.17 10.74
CA LEU A 106 10.63 -18.00 11.95
C LEU A 106 9.27 -18.54 12.41
N ARG A 107 8.22 -17.72 12.36
CA ARG A 107 6.87 -18.11 12.72
C ARG A 107 6.26 -19.12 11.75
N VAL A 108 6.40 -18.87 10.44
CA VAL A 108 5.73 -19.68 9.40
C VAL A 108 6.49 -20.97 9.11
N THR A 109 7.82 -20.90 8.98
CA THR A 109 8.63 -22.04 8.54
C THR A 109 9.06 -22.95 9.69
N TYR A 110 9.34 -22.36 10.87
CA TYR A 110 9.86 -23.11 12.02
C TYR A 110 8.89 -23.15 13.20
N HIS A 111 7.69 -22.56 13.07
CA HIS A 111 6.69 -22.44 14.14
C HIS A 111 7.21 -21.77 15.43
N GLN A 112 8.25 -20.92 15.30
CA GLN A 112 8.92 -20.27 16.41
C GLN A 112 8.46 -18.82 16.58
N LYS A 113 8.02 -18.46 17.80
CA LYS A 113 7.62 -17.09 18.15
C LYS A 113 8.79 -16.36 18.80
N VAL A 114 9.43 -15.46 18.06
CA VAL A 114 10.56 -14.65 18.54
C VAL A 114 10.21 -13.17 18.47
N SER A 115 10.63 -12.40 19.47
CA SER A 115 10.41 -10.95 19.45
C SER A 115 11.36 -10.25 18.46
N LEU A 116 10.90 -9.16 17.85
CA LEU A 116 11.74 -8.39 16.93
C LEU A 116 13.02 -7.84 17.60
N PRO A 117 12.97 -7.29 18.84
CA PRO A 117 14.19 -6.89 19.55
C PRO A 117 15.20 -8.03 19.74
N THR A 118 14.75 -9.24 20.01
CA THR A 118 15.63 -10.42 20.13
C THR A 118 16.38 -10.71 18.85
N ILE A 119 15.68 -10.68 17.70
CA ILE A 119 16.30 -10.91 16.38
C ILE A 119 17.34 -9.81 16.08
N ILE A 120 17.02 -8.55 16.37
CA ILE A 120 17.92 -7.41 16.16
C ILE A 120 19.16 -7.53 17.08
N ASP A 121 18.98 -7.96 18.32
CA ASP A 121 20.09 -8.16 19.25
C ASP A 121 21.03 -9.26 18.74
N ARG A 122 20.51 -10.39 18.27
CA ARG A 122 21.31 -11.45 17.64
C ARG A 122 21.99 -10.98 16.35
N ALA A 123 21.29 -10.21 15.53
CA ALA A 123 21.86 -9.61 14.33
C ALA A 123 23.05 -8.70 14.66
N LYS A 124 22.98 -7.88 15.71
CA LYS A 124 24.07 -7.04 16.17
C LYS A 124 25.25 -7.87 16.68
N LYS A 125 24.97 -8.88 17.50
CA LYS A 125 25.97 -9.73 18.13
C LYS A 125 26.78 -10.53 17.10
N HIS A 126 26.16 -10.93 15.99
CA HIS A 126 26.78 -11.77 14.96
C HIS A 126 27.12 -11.02 13.66
N GLY A 127 27.17 -9.69 13.66
CA GLY A 127 27.60 -8.89 12.51
C GLY A 127 26.60 -8.82 11.34
N PHE A 128 25.33 -9.09 11.57
CA PHE A 128 24.25 -8.96 10.58
C PHE A 128 23.45 -7.66 10.76
N TYR A 129 24.06 -6.59 11.27
CA TYR A 129 23.40 -5.34 11.50
C TYR A 129 23.96 -4.21 10.62
N LEU A 130 23.10 -3.59 9.81
CA LEU A 130 23.41 -2.39 9.04
C LEU A 130 22.64 -1.21 9.62
N LYS A 131 23.37 -0.15 10.02
CA LYS A 131 22.76 1.08 10.52
C LYS A 131 22.04 1.80 9.37
N LYS A 132 20.74 2.01 9.53
CA LYS A 132 19.97 2.80 8.55
C LYS A 132 20.27 4.30 8.75
N PRO A 133 20.44 5.08 7.67
CA PRO A 133 20.57 6.53 7.78
C PRO A 133 19.28 7.13 8.38
N LYS A 134 19.42 8.20 9.15
CA LYS A 134 18.27 8.97 9.65
C LYS A 134 17.56 9.61 8.45
N ARG A 135 16.24 9.40 8.34
CA ARG A 135 15.42 10.09 7.34
C ARG A 135 15.02 11.46 7.87
N THR A 136 15.09 12.46 7.01
CA THR A 136 14.48 13.78 7.27
C THR A 136 12.95 13.65 7.25
N LEU A 137 12.28 14.25 8.21
CA LEU A 137 10.83 14.32 8.26
C LEU A 137 10.37 15.43 7.30
N HIS A 138 9.33 15.15 6.52
CA HIS A 138 8.68 16.14 5.67
C HIS A 138 7.31 16.49 6.26
N ASP A 139 7.05 17.78 6.49
CA ASP A 139 5.89 18.29 7.24
C ASP A 139 4.56 18.34 6.46
N ARG A 140 4.52 17.89 5.19
CA ARG A 140 3.29 17.95 4.41
C ARG A 140 2.53 16.63 4.48
N GLU A 141 1.42 16.64 5.21
CA GLU A 141 0.51 15.51 5.32
C GLU A 141 -0.85 15.84 4.69
N VAL A 142 -1.25 15.04 3.69
CA VAL A 142 -2.64 15.02 3.23
C VAL A 142 -3.43 14.21 4.26
N LEU A 143 -4.29 14.84 5.03
CA LEU A 143 -5.13 14.18 6.04
C LEU A 143 -6.47 13.85 5.43
N THR A 144 -6.80 12.57 5.38
CA THR A 144 -8.14 12.07 5.07
C THR A 144 -8.85 11.61 6.34
N ARG A 145 -10.15 11.85 6.41
CA ARG A 145 -10.97 11.57 7.60
C ARG A 145 -11.95 10.42 7.39
N TYR A 146 -12.20 10.05 6.13
CA TYR A 146 -13.22 9.09 5.74
C TYR A 146 -12.65 8.04 4.80
N ALA A 147 -13.09 6.79 4.92
CA ALA A 147 -12.80 5.77 3.92
C ALA A 147 -13.42 6.16 2.57
N GLY A 148 -12.70 5.96 1.47
CA GLY A 148 -13.16 6.38 0.13
C GLY A 148 -13.13 7.89 -0.13
N GLU A 149 -12.59 8.70 0.79
CA GLU A 149 -12.38 10.14 0.56
C GLU A 149 -11.33 10.36 -0.53
N LEU A 150 -10.24 9.61 -0.49
CA LEU A 150 -9.15 9.70 -1.45
C LEU A 150 -8.55 8.32 -1.71
N ILE A 151 -8.59 7.88 -2.94
CA ILE A 151 -7.91 6.66 -3.38
C ILE A 151 -6.60 7.05 -4.07
N GLN A 152 -5.48 6.66 -3.49
CA GLN A 152 -4.19 6.81 -4.14
C GLN A 152 -4.02 5.69 -5.15
N HIS A 153 -3.83 6.06 -6.42
CA HIS A 153 -3.66 5.13 -7.53
C HIS A 153 -2.33 5.40 -8.23
N ASP A 154 -1.55 4.34 -8.45
CA ASP A 154 -0.20 4.47 -8.96
C ASP A 154 0.29 3.17 -9.60
N ALA A 155 1.34 3.29 -10.42
CA ALA A 155 2.08 2.17 -10.98
C ALA A 155 3.56 2.28 -10.62
N SER A 156 4.20 1.14 -10.37
CA SER A 156 5.64 1.06 -10.09
C SER A 156 6.31 0.03 -11.00
N HIS A 157 7.24 0.48 -11.83
CA HIS A 157 8.04 -0.35 -12.72
C HIS A 157 9.32 -0.79 -12.03
N HIS A 158 9.44 -2.09 -11.74
CA HIS A 158 10.55 -2.60 -10.95
C HIS A 158 10.89 -4.07 -11.28
N LEU A 159 12.09 -4.53 -10.90
CA LEU A 159 12.49 -5.93 -10.95
C LEU A 159 11.90 -6.68 -9.75
N TRP A 160 10.60 -7.03 -9.85
CA TRP A 160 9.84 -7.63 -8.74
C TRP A 160 10.22 -9.08 -8.44
N ALA A 161 10.65 -9.82 -9.46
CA ALA A 161 11.17 -11.19 -9.36
C ALA A 161 12.52 -11.25 -10.07
N PRO A 162 13.66 -11.07 -9.36
CA PRO A 162 14.99 -10.99 -9.99
C PRO A 162 15.35 -12.17 -10.88
N ALA A 163 14.91 -13.38 -10.56
CA ALA A 163 15.15 -14.57 -11.37
C ALA A 163 14.48 -14.54 -12.76
N SER A 164 13.49 -13.65 -12.96
CA SER A 164 12.85 -13.45 -14.28
C SER A 164 13.72 -12.61 -15.23
N GLN A 165 14.64 -11.80 -14.68
CA GLN A 165 15.43 -10.80 -15.40
C GLN A 165 14.57 -9.72 -16.12
N GLU A 166 13.24 -9.75 -15.95
CA GLU A 166 12.28 -8.79 -16.52
C GLU A 166 11.79 -7.83 -15.45
N LYS A 167 11.64 -6.55 -15.83
CA LYS A 167 10.92 -5.58 -15.00
C LYS A 167 9.43 -5.65 -15.32
N TRP A 168 8.61 -5.63 -14.30
CA TRP A 168 7.16 -5.62 -14.41
C TRP A 168 6.57 -4.40 -13.76
N TYR A 169 5.34 -4.04 -14.14
CA TYR A 169 4.55 -2.97 -13.55
C TYR A 169 3.67 -3.54 -12.43
N LEU A 170 3.72 -2.92 -11.28
CA LEU A 170 2.79 -3.17 -10.19
C LEU A 170 1.81 -1.99 -10.13
N ILE A 171 0.56 -2.22 -10.52
CA ILE A 171 -0.52 -1.23 -10.41
C ILE A 171 -1.24 -1.45 -9.09
N THR A 172 -1.44 -0.37 -8.31
CA THR A 172 -2.12 -0.43 -7.01
C THR A 172 -3.16 0.68 -6.85
N SER A 173 -4.18 0.38 -6.02
CA SER A 173 -5.13 1.38 -5.50
C SER A 173 -5.21 1.24 -3.98
N LEU A 174 -4.93 2.31 -3.25
CA LEU A 174 -4.86 2.36 -1.79
C LEU A 174 -5.88 3.36 -1.25
N ASP A 175 -6.69 2.96 -0.31
CA ASP A 175 -7.51 3.91 0.47
C ASP A 175 -6.63 4.73 1.41
N ASP A 176 -6.61 6.06 1.25
CA ASP A 176 -5.71 6.94 1.99
C ASP A 176 -6.04 7.01 3.48
N TYR A 177 -7.29 6.87 3.87
CA TYR A 177 -7.72 6.89 5.25
C TYR A 177 -7.28 5.65 6.03
N SER A 178 -7.65 4.47 5.53
CA SER A 178 -7.43 3.21 6.23
C SER A 178 -6.06 2.59 5.96
N ARG A 179 -5.40 2.99 4.89
CA ARG A 179 -4.21 2.34 4.31
C ARG A 179 -4.51 0.94 3.74
N PHE A 180 -5.78 0.62 3.56
CA PHE A 180 -6.20 -0.65 2.98
C PHE A 180 -5.91 -0.68 1.49
N MET A 181 -5.15 -1.68 1.03
CA MET A 181 -4.85 -1.87 -0.39
C MET A 181 -6.05 -2.54 -1.05
N LEU A 182 -6.81 -1.75 -1.82
CA LEU A 182 -8.04 -2.17 -2.49
C LEU A 182 -7.77 -3.03 -3.72
N TYR A 183 -6.66 -2.75 -4.41
CA TYR A 183 -6.28 -3.43 -5.65
C TYR A 183 -4.76 -3.48 -5.81
N ALA A 184 -4.25 -4.60 -6.32
CA ALA A 184 -2.86 -4.71 -6.77
C ALA A 184 -2.70 -5.83 -7.80
N ILE A 185 -1.98 -5.54 -8.90
CA ILE A 185 -1.70 -6.49 -9.96
C ILE A 185 -0.31 -6.27 -10.55
N LEU A 186 0.38 -7.37 -10.90
CA LEU A 186 1.61 -7.36 -11.68
C LEU A 186 1.30 -7.56 -13.16
N LEU A 187 1.87 -6.71 -14.02
CA LEU A 187 1.72 -6.75 -15.47
C LEU A 187 3.07 -6.59 -16.17
N LYS A 188 3.23 -7.18 -17.34
CA LYS A 188 4.42 -6.98 -18.18
C LYS A 188 4.47 -5.58 -18.80
N THR A 189 3.30 -5.05 -19.15
CA THR A 189 3.14 -3.74 -19.79
C THR A 189 2.09 -2.92 -19.05
N GLU A 190 2.33 -1.63 -18.95
CA GLU A 190 1.37 -0.67 -18.42
C GLU A 190 0.52 -0.12 -19.56
N THR A 191 -0.78 -0.26 -19.47
CA THR A 191 -1.72 0.20 -20.48
C THR A 191 -2.87 1.00 -19.87
N SER A 192 -3.50 1.88 -20.64
CA SER A 192 -4.71 2.58 -20.19
C SER A 192 -5.83 1.60 -19.79
N TRP A 193 -5.93 0.46 -20.47
CA TRP A 193 -6.88 -0.58 -20.13
C TRP A 193 -6.62 -1.19 -18.75
N ALA A 194 -5.38 -1.47 -18.42
CA ALA A 194 -5.02 -2.02 -17.11
C ALA A 194 -5.45 -1.09 -15.96
N HIS A 195 -5.30 0.22 -16.14
CA HIS A 195 -5.75 1.22 -15.16
C HIS A 195 -7.29 1.34 -15.12
N ILE A 196 -7.98 1.22 -16.26
CA ILE A 196 -9.46 1.18 -16.30
C ILE A 196 -9.98 -0.07 -15.61
N LEU A 197 -9.34 -1.22 -15.81
CA LEU A 197 -9.70 -2.47 -15.13
C LEU A 197 -9.50 -2.38 -13.60
N ALA A 198 -8.45 -1.68 -13.17
CA ALA A 198 -8.24 -1.39 -11.74
C ALA A 198 -9.38 -0.53 -11.17
N LEU A 199 -9.80 0.54 -11.88
CA LEU A 199 -10.96 1.35 -11.52
C LEU A 199 -12.24 0.52 -11.43
N GLN A 200 -12.52 -0.26 -12.47
CA GLN A 200 -13.70 -1.13 -12.52
C GLN A 200 -13.74 -2.07 -11.31
N THR A 201 -12.61 -2.73 -11.02
CA THR A 201 -12.52 -3.67 -9.91
C THR A 201 -12.77 -2.99 -8.56
N VAL A 202 -12.18 -1.82 -8.33
CA VAL A 202 -12.37 -1.06 -7.08
C VAL A 202 -13.81 -0.58 -6.95
N ILE A 203 -14.35 0.02 -8.02
CA ILE A 203 -15.69 0.62 -8.00
C ILE A 203 -16.79 -0.44 -7.86
N LEU A 204 -16.69 -1.56 -8.57
CA LEU A 204 -17.69 -2.64 -8.46
C LEU A 204 -17.64 -3.35 -7.10
N ARG A 205 -16.48 -3.38 -6.46
CA ARG A 205 -16.31 -4.09 -5.19
C ARG A 205 -16.61 -3.23 -3.96
N TYR A 206 -16.25 -1.95 -4.00
CA TYR A 206 -16.30 -1.06 -2.83
C TYR A 206 -17.21 0.14 -3.02
N GLY A 207 -17.63 0.43 -4.24
CA GLY A 207 -18.39 1.62 -4.61
C GLY A 207 -17.54 2.75 -5.18
N LEU A 208 -18.20 3.85 -5.53
CA LEU A 208 -17.59 5.08 -6.07
C LEU A 208 -16.93 5.88 -4.96
N PRO A 209 -15.62 6.07 -4.96
CA PRO A 209 -14.96 6.97 -3.99
C PRO A 209 -15.26 8.43 -4.32
N TYR A 210 -14.92 9.33 -3.39
CA TYR A 210 -15.06 10.77 -3.63
C TYR A 210 -14.01 11.28 -4.62
N ALA A 211 -12.73 10.87 -4.47
CA ALA A 211 -11.64 11.31 -5.34
C ALA A 211 -10.57 10.24 -5.55
N TYR A 212 -9.93 10.30 -6.72
CA TYR A 212 -8.65 9.64 -7.00
C TYR A 212 -7.49 10.63 -6.93
N TYR A 213 -6.36 10.18 -6.39
CA TYR A 213 -5.10 10.92 -6.33
C TYR A 213 -4.05 10.20 -7.16
N VAL A 214 -3.59 10.85 -8.22
CA VAL A 214 -2.65 10.31 -9.20
C VAL A 214 -1.52 11.30 -9.48
N ASP A 215 -0.45 10.83 -10.11
CA ASP A 215 0.58 11.73 -10.62
C ASP A 215 0.18 12.38 -11.96
N SER A 216 1.12 13.13 -12.52
CA SER A 216 0.95 13.75 -13.83
C SER A 216 1.46 12.86 -14.97
N HIS A 217 1.35 11.52 -14.84
CA HIS A 217 1.69 10.59 -15.92
C HIS A 217 0.70 10.74 -17.10
N SER A 218 1.16 10.46 -18.33
CA SER A 218 0.36 10.66 -19.55
C SER A 218 -0.96 9.87 -19.57
N ILE A 219 -1.01 8.73 -18.91
CA ILE A 219 -2.24 7.93 -18.75
C ILE A 219 -3.32 8.68 -17.98
N PHE A 220 -2.93 9.54 -17.02
CA PHE A 220 -3.86 10.24 -16.14
C PHE A 220 -4.09 11.70 -16.55
N ARG A 221 -3.08 12.35 -17.15
CA ARG A 221 -3.12 13.75 -17.51
C ARG A 221 -2.41 14.04 -18.82
N PHE A 222 -3.10 14.74 -19.73
CA PHE A 222 -2.46 15.33 -20.89
C PHE A 222 -1.71 16.61 -20.51
N VAL A 223 -0.44 16.70 -20.87
CA VAL A 223 0.37 17.91 -20.71
C VAL A 223 0.92 18.30 -22.06
N ARG A 224 0.48 19.46 -22.60
CA ARG A 224 0.92 19.99 -23.88
C ARG A 224 2.43 20.19 -23.88
N GLY A 225 3.13 19.63 -24.86
CA GLY A 225 4.58 19.71 -24.99
C GLY A 225 5.36 18.53 -24.41
N ARG A 226 4.84 17.81 -23.42
CA ARG A 226 5.45 16.58 -22.87
C ARG A 226 4.92 15.32 -23.57
N ASP A 227 3.62 15.33 -23.88
CA ASP A 227 2.96 14.25 -24.60
C ASP A 227 2.70 14.78 -26.03
N SER A 228 3.59 14.50 -26.99
CA SER A 228 3.36 14.92 -28.37
C SER A 228 2.08 14.30 -28.88
N LEU A 229 1.32 15.09 -29.67
CA LEU A 229 0.12 14.60 -30.36
C LEU A 229 0.41 13.36 -31.21
N TRP A 230 1.64 13.22 -31.72
CA TRP A 230 2.14 12.07 -32.47
C TRP A 230 2.10 10.76 -31.66
N TYR A 231 2.48 10.76 -30.38
CA TYR A 231 2.42 9.57 -29.56
C TYR A 231 0.98 9.13 -29.26
N LYS A 232 0.03 10.07 -29.27
CA LYS A 232 -1.40 9.78 -29.06
C LYS A 232 -2.10 9.29 -30.33
N HIS A 233 -1.60 9.63 -31.51
CA HIS A 233 -2.08 9.01 -32.74
C HIS A 233 -1.88 7.49 -32.76
N HIS A 234 -0.89 6.95 -32.05
CA HIS A 234 -0.76 5.51 -31.86
C HIS A 234 -1.87 4.90 -31.00
N LEU A 235 -2.53 5.67 -30.14
CA LEU A 235 -3.70 5.22 -29.37
C LEU A 235 -5.02 5.43 -30.14
N LEU A 236 -4.94 5.97 -31.36
CA LEU A 236 -6.07 6.14 -32.30
C LEU A 236 -7.27 6.92 -31.72
N THR A 237 -7.03 7.82 -30.80
CA THR A 237 -8.04 8.74 -30.32
C THR A 237 -7.60 10.16 -30.64
N ASP A 238 -8.43 10.90 -31.31
CA ASP A 238 -8.26 12.34 -31.55
C ASP A 238 -8.52 13.17 -30.28
N GLU A 239 -8.84 12.50 -29.18
CA GLU A 239 -9.20 13.14 -27.93
C GLU A 239 -7.97 13.49 -27.09
N THR A 240 -7.93 14.73 -26.62
CA THR A 240 -6.90 15.23 -25.70
C THR A 240 -7.09 14.75 -24.27
N THR A 241 -8.25 14.20 -23.95
CA THR A 241 -8.60 13.71 -22.60
C THR A 241 -8.22 12.23 -22.46
N PRO A 242 -7.36 11.86 -21.48
CA PRO A 242 -6.97 10.47 -21.25
C PRO A 242 -8.16 9.55 -21.01
N GLN A 243 -8.12 8.34 -21.55
CA GLN A 243 -9.17 7.32 -21.46
C GLN A 243 -9.61 7.06 -19.99
N TRP A 244 -8.63 6.92 -19.13
CA TRP A 244 -8.86 6.72 -17.68
C TRP A 244 -9.64 7.88 -17.04
N LYS A 245 -9.33 9.12 -17.43
CA LYS A 245 -10.04 10.33 -16.94
C LYS A 245 -11.49 10.36 -17.41
N GLN A 246 -11.76 9.96 -18.65
CA GLN A 246 -13.12 9.89 -19.19
C GLN A 246 -14.01 8.93 -18.39
N VAL A 247 -13.48 7.78 -17.97
CA VAL A 247 -14.20 6.83 -17.11
C VAL A 247 -14.59 7.48 -15.78
N LEU A 248 -13.68 8.21 -15.13
CA LEU A 248 -13.98 8.88 -13.86
C LEU A 248 -14.96 10.03 -14.02
N GLN A 249 -14.96 10.72 -15.17
CA GLN A 249 -15.96 11.76 -15.51
C GLN A 249 -17.36 11.15 -15.61
N ASP A 250 -17.51 10.03 -16.33
CA ASP A 250 -18.80 9.32 -16.40
C ASP A 250 -19.28 8.84 -15.02
N CYS A 251 -18.37 8.46 -14.15
CA CYS A 251 -18.66 8.05 -12.78
C CYS A 251 -18.89 9.24 -11.82
N ASN A 252 -18.69 10.48 -12.26
CA ASN A 252 -18.71 11.67 -11.41
C ASN A 252 -17.80 11.54 -10.18
N VAL A 253 -16.56 11.10 -10.42
CA VAL A 253 -15.49 10.96 -9.42
C VAL A 253 -14.43 12.02 -9.66
N LYS A 254 -14.05 12.74 -8.61
CA LYS A 254 -13.04 13.81 -8.68
C LYS A 254 -11.64 13.23 -8.91
N ILE A 255 -10.82 13.95 -9.68
CA ILE A 255 -9.41 13.65 -9.85
C ILE A 255 -8.58 14.76 -9.21
N THR A 256 -7.63 14.37 -8.38
CA THR A 256 -6.64 15.26 -7.77
C THR A 256 -5.25 14.83 -8.23
N TYR A 257 -4.49 15.76 -8.75
CA TYR A 257 -3.13 15.50 -9.23
C TYR A 257 -2.10 15.88 -8.17
N ALA A 258 -1.08 15.03 -8.01
CA ALA A 258 0.05 15.33 -7.14
C ALA A 258 0.83 16.56 -7.68
N LEU A 259 1.00 17.57 -6.84
CA LEU A 259 1.74 18.79 -7.21
C LEU A 259 3.25 18.57 -7.25
N SER A 260 3.75 17.53 -6.59
CA SER A 260 5.16 17.17 -6.56
C SER A 260 5.32 15.66 -6.30
N PRO A 261 6.45 15.04 -6.69
CA PRO A 261 6.75 13.66 -6.35
C PRO A 261 6.69 13.39 -4.84
N GLN A 262 7.14 14.34 -4.03
CA GLN A 262 7.14 14.21 -2.56
C GLN A 262 5.72 14.14 -1.96
N ALA A 263 4.73 14.70 -2.64
CA ALA A 263 3.33 14.65 -2.22
C ALA A 263 2.73 13.21 -2.27
N LYS A 264 3.37 12.28 -2.99
CA LYS A 264 3.00 10.86 -3.07
C LYS A 264 3.61 9.97 -1.99
N GLY A 265 4.35 10.50 -1.03
CA GLY A 265 5.04 9.71 0.01
C GLY A 265 4.18 8.70 0.77
N LYS A 266 2.85 8.80 0.71
CA LYS A 266 1.95 7.85 1.35
C LYS A 266 1.78 6.55 0.55
N ILE A 267 1.74 6.60 -0.79
CA ILE A 267 1.70 5.41 -1.65
C ILE A 267 3.11 4.82 -1.86
N GLU A 268 4.16 5.64 -1.80
CA GLU A 268 5.54 5.17 -1.88
C GLU A 268 5.94 4.25 -0.73
N ARG A 269 5.38 4.47 0.49
CA ARG A 269 5.68 3.62 1.65
C ARG A 269 5.20 2.18 1.47
N PRO A 270 3.95 1.90 1.05
CA PRO A 270 3.52 0.56 0.67
C PRO A 270 4.37 -0.06 -0.44
N TYR A 271 4.76 0.71 -1.46
CA TYR A 271 5.66 0.21 -2.50
C TYR A 271 7.03 -0.20 -1.92
N GLY A 272 7.65 0.62 -1.09
CA GLY A 272 8.90 0.27 -0.43
C GLY A 272 8.78 -0.98 0.46
N TRP A 273 7.63 -1.18 1.11
CA TRP A 273 7.33 -2.39 1.87
C TRP A 273 7.15 -3.60 0.97
N LEU A 274 6.40 -3.47 -0.13
CA LEU A 274 6.19 -4.52 -1.13
C LEU A 274 7.50 -4.86 -1.85
N GLN A 275 8.28 -3.86 -2.29
CA GLN A 275 9.58 -4.05 -2.91
C GLN A 275 10.49 -4.89 -2.04
N ASP A 276 10.58 -4.60 -0.75
CA ASP A 276 11.42 -5.39 0.15
C ASP A 276 10.91 -6.84 0.29
N ARG A 277 9.64 -7.03 0.57
CA ARG A 277 9.08 -8.34 0.92
C ARG A 277 8.82 -9.24 -0.28
N LEU A 278 8.21 -8.70 -1.33
CA LEU A 278 7.91 -9.44 -2.55
C LEU A 278 9.20 -9.94 -3.21
N ILE A 279 10.19 -9.05 -3.35
CA ILE A 279 11.49 -9.42 -3.94
C ILE A 279 12.18 -10.51 -3.11
N ARG A 280 12.24 -10.37 -1.77
CA ARG A 280 12.84 -11.41 -0.91
C ARG A 280 12.15 -12.74 -1.07
N THR A 281 10.83 -12.75 -1.11
CA THR A 281 10.06 -14.00 -1.25
C THR A 281 10.24 -14.61 -2.63
N CYS A 282 10.25 -13.79 -3.69
CA CYS A 282 10.50 -14.24 -5.05
C CYS A 282 11.93 -14.82 -5.24
N VAL A 283 12.95 -14.16 -4.67
CA VAL A 283 14.34 -14.65 -4.71
C VAL A 283 14.47 -15.99 -3.98
N ARG A 284 13.87 -16.13 -2.80
CA ARG A 284 13.92 -17.37 -2.01
C ARG A 284 13.18 -18.52 -2.66
N GLY A 285 12.17 -18.24 -3.48
CA GLY A 285 11.37 -19.24 -4.20
C GLY A 285 11.80 -19.44 -5.65
N ASP A 286 12.90 -18.83 -6.11
CA ASP A 286 13.36 -18.83 -7.51
C ASP A 286 12.23 -18.54 -8.51
N VAL A 287 11.43 -17.51 -8.21
CA VAL A 287 10.25 -17.16 -8.97
C VAL A 287 10.65 -16.47 -10.27
N LYS A 288 10.29 -17.09 -11.42
CA LYS A 288 10.59 -16.60 -12.77
C LYS A 288 9.37 -16.10 -13.52
N GLU A 289 8.20 -16.65 -13.19
CA GLU A 289 6.95 -16.34 -13.90
C GLU A 289 6.09 -15.30 -13.17
N ILE A 290 5.51 -14.39 -13.94
CA ILE A 290 4.65 -13.33 -13.42
C ILE A 290 3.40 -13.89 -12.69
N LYS A 291 2.83 -15.00 -13.17
CA LYS A 291 1.70 -15.67 -12.50
C LYS A 291 2.06 -16.18 -11.11
N HIS A 292 3.30 -16.67 -10.95
CA HIS A 292 3.80 -17.10 -9.64
C HIS A 292 4.09 -15.89 -8.75
N ALA A 293 4.73 -14.85 -9.28
CA ALA A 293 4.96 -13.60 -8.56
C ALA A 293 3.63 -12.95 -8.11
N GLN A 294 2.56 -13.04 -8.93
CA GLN A 294 1.22 -12.57 -8.53
C GLN A 294 0.66 -13.34 -7.34
N ARG A 295 0.88 -14.65 -7.25
CA ARG A 295 0.47 -15.44 -6.07
C ARG A 295 1.22 -14.99 -4.81
N VAL A 296 2.53 -14.73 -4.93
CA VAL A 296 3.33 -14.17 -3.82
C VAL A 296 2.82 -12.79 -3.44
N LEU A 297 2.53 -11.92 -4.41
CA LEU A 297 1.95 -10.60 -4.16
C LEU A 297 0.64 -10.70 -3.40
N ASN A 298 -0.28 -11.57 -3.84
CA ASN A 298 -1.58 -11.74 -3.17
C ASN A 298 -1.42 -12.17 -1.70
N HIS A 299 -0.46 -13.05 -1.41
CA HIS A 299 -0.16 -13.48 -0.04
C HIS A 299 0.40 -12.32 0.81
N GLU A 300 1.34 -11.54 0.27
CA GLU A 300 1.89 -10.39 0.98
C GLU A 300 0.87 -9.26 1.16
N LEU A 301 -0.05 -9.07 0.20
CA LEU A 301 -1.18 -8.14 0.33
C LEU A 301 -2.16 -8.54 1.42
N TYR A 302 -2.52 -9.83 1.46
CA TYR A 302 -3.36 -10.35 2.54
C TYR A 302 -2.73 -10.06 3.90
N ARG A 303 -1.45 -10.33 4.03
CA ARG A 303 -0.69 -10.06 5.24
C ARG A 303 -0.64 -8.56 5.57
N TYR A 304 -0.35 -7.69 4.59
CA TYR A 304 -0.35 -6.24 4.76
C TYR A 304 -1.71 -5.74 5.25
N ASN A 305 -2.76 -6.18 4.60
CA ASN A 305 -4.12 -5.72 4.88
C ASN A 305 -4.69 -6.26 6.21
N HIS A 306 -4.40 -7.53 6.56
CA HIS A 306 -5.12 -8.23 7.64
C HIS A 306 -4.26 -8.59 8.85
N GLN A 307 -2.95 -8.57 8.76
CA GLN A 307 -2.08 -9.07 9.84
C GLN A 307 -1.10 -8.03 10.36
N GLN A 308 -0.81 -6.99 9.61
CA GLN A 308 0.19 -6.01 9.97
C GLN A 308 -0.43 -4.74 10.52
N VAL A 309 0.03 -4.31 11.71
CA VAL A 309 -0.30 -2.98 12.23
C VAL A 309 0.49 -1.94 11.42
N HIS A 310 -0.23 -1.00 10.79
CA HIS A 310 0.37 0.07 10.02
C HIS A 310 1.00 1.12 10.94
N SER A 311 2.24 1.53 10.67
CA SER A 311 3.03 2.38 11.57
C SER A 311 2.45 3.78 11.81
N THR A 312 1.72 4.34 10.85
CA THR A 312 1.11 5.68 10.98
C THR A 312 -0.25 5.62 11.68
N THR A 313 -1.11 4.68 11.29
CA THR A 313 -2.46 4.57 11.85
C THR A 313 -2.52 3.79 13.15
N GLN A 314 -1.46 3.04 13.49
CA GLN A 314 -1.37 2.13 14.64
C GLN A 314 -2.47 1.05 14.66
N GLU A 315 -3.07 0.79 13.50
CA GLU A 315 -4.15 -0.17 13.32
C GLU A 315 -3.87 -1.10 12.14
N ILE A 316 -4.54 -2.24 12.09
CA ILE A 316 -4.56 -3.12 10.93
C ILE A 316 -5.44 -2.47 9.86
N PRO A 317 -4.95 -2.29 8.60
CA PRO A 317 -5.69 -1.57 7.56
C PRO A 317 -7.11 -2.06 7.34
N TYR A 318 -7.31 -3.37 7.27
CA TYR A 318 -8.63 -3.98 7.10
C TYR A 318 -9.59 -3.65 8.25
N LEU A 319 -9.14 -3.74 9.50
CA LEU A 319 -10.00 -3.45 10.66
C LEU A 319 -10.41 -1.97 10.69
N ARG A 320 -9.47 -1.07 10.36
CA ARG A 320 -9.77 0.36 10.24
C ARG A 320 -10.75 0.66 9.10
N PHE A 321 -10.59 0.00 7.95
CA PHE A 321 -11.49 0.11 6.82
C PHE A 321 -12.91 -0.38 7.15
N GLN A 322 -13.03 -1.58 7.73
CA GLN A 322 -14.31 -2.16 8.12
C GLN A 322 -15.04 -1.31 9.18
N ARG A 323 -14.30 -0.82 10.18
CA ARG A 323 -14.87 0.08 11.18
C ARG A 323 -15.43 1.35 10.54
N ALA A 324 -14.71 1.96 9.60
CA ALA A 324 -15.20 3.14 8.91
C ALA A 324 -16.51 2.89 8.13
N LEU A 325 -16.66 1.71 7.53
CA LEU A 325 -17.91 1.34 6.85
C LEU A 325 -19.05 1.15 7.84
N THR A 326 -18.83 0.48 8.98
CA THR A 326 -19.88 0.23 9.99
C THR A 326 -20.28 1.49 10.76
N GLU A 327 -19.34 2.38 11.05
CA GLU A 327 -19.57 3.63 11.78
C GLU A 327 -20.02 4.79 10.88
N ARG A 328 -20.36 4.51 9.62
CA ARG A 328 -20.75 5.51 8.61
C ARG A 328 -19.71 6.61 8.37
N GLN A 329 -18.45 6.29 8.60
CA GLN A 329 -17.30 7.14 8.34
C GLN A 329 -16.69 6.82 6.95
N SER A 330 -17.58 6.73 5.93
CA SER A 330 -17.21 6.37 4.56
C SER A 330 -17.87 7.31 3.56
N LEU A 331 -17.14 7.69 2.52
CA LEU A 331 -17.61 8.45 1.37
C LEU A 331 -17.74 7.57 0.11
N PHE A 332 -17.62 6.26 0.23
CA PHE A 332 -17.99 5.37 -0.85
C PHE A 332 -19.51 5.45 -1.11
N ARG A 333 -19.85 5.67 -2.38
CA ARG A 333 -21.23 5.71 -2.87
C ARG A 333 -21.54 4.45 -3.65
N GLU A 334 -22.77 3.99 -3.62
CA GLU A 334 -23.20 2.88 -4.45
C GLU A 334 -23.01 3.20 -5.94
N PHE A 335 -22.48 2.23 -6.67
CA PHE A 335 -22.33 2.33 -8.12
C PHE A 335 -23.62 1.84 -8.79
N THR A 336 -24.24 2.73 -9.56
CA THR A 336 -25.39 2.42 -10.40
C THR A 336 -25.15 2.88 -11.81
N ILE A 337 -25.58 2.09 -12.79
CA ILE A 337 -25.50 2.45 -14.20
C ILE A 337 -26.60 3.48 -14.47
N LYS A 338 -26.19 4.69 -14.87
CA LYS A 338 -27.13 5.78 -15.19
C LYS A 338 -27.43 5.84 -16.67
N PRO A 339 -28.66 6.18 -17.06
CA PRO A 339 -28.96 6.47 -18.45
C PRO A 339 -28.02 7.53 -19.03
N PRO A 340 -27.60 7.44 -20.29
CA PRO A 340 -28.11 6.50 -21.32
C PRO A 340 -27.47 5.12 -21.30
N TYR A 341 -26.46 4.86 -20.46
CA TYR A 341 -25.70 3.60 -20.44
C TYR A 341 -26.55 2.42 -19.96
N GLN A 342 -26.26 1.24 -20.51
CA GLN A 342 -27.01 0.01 -20.27
C GLN A 342 -26.14 -1.08 -19.59
N SER A 343 -24.82 -0.92 -19.61
CA SER A 343 -23.88 -1.92 -19.10
C SER A 343 -22.66 -1.25 -18.48
N VAL A 344 -22.02 -1.94 -17.55
CA VAL A 344 -20.69 -1.57 -17.03
C VAL A 344 -19.65 -1.42 -18.16
N LYS A 345 -19.83 -2.14 -19.26
CA LYS A 345 -18.98 -2.06 -20.44
C LYS A 345 -19.11 -0.74 -21.21
N ASP A 346 -20.20 -0.02 -21.01
CA ASP A 346 -20.36 1.32 -21.58
C ASP A 346 -19.53 2.37 -20.83
N ILE A 347 -19.22 2.10 -19.58
CA ILE A 347 -18.49 3.03 -18.70
C ILE A 347 -17.02 2.68 -18.65
N PHE A 348 -16.68 1.43 -18.27
CA PHE A 348 -15.30 0.97 -18.15
C PHE A 348 -14.80 0.39 -19.48
N CYS A 349 -14.45 1.25 -20.42
CA CYS A 349 -14.04 0.88 -21.77
C CYS A 349 -12.98 1.84 -22.31
N LEU A 350 -12.31 1.40 -23.37
CA LEU A 350 -11.55 2.29 -24.24
C LEU A 350 -12.51 2.96 -25.20
N ARG A 351 -12.27 4.21 -25.60
CA ARG A 351 -13.19 5.02 -26.38
C ARG A 351 -12.48 5.64 -27.58
N MET A 352 -13.20 5.72 -28.68
CA MET A 352 -12.79 6.47 -29.86
C MET A 352 -13.99 6.94 -30.65
N ASP A 353 -13.87 8.10 -31.25
CA ASP A 353 -14.89 8.62 -32.18
C ASP A 353 -14.53 8.32 -33.62
N ARG A 354 -15.54 7.97 -34.41
CA ARG A 354 -15.39 7.73 -35.86
C ARG A 354 -16.59 8.31 -36.60
N THR A 355 -16.34 8.80 -37.80
CA THR A 355 -17.40 9.24 -38.72
C THR A 355 -17.88 8.05 -39.53
N ILE A 356 -19.20 7.94 -39.69
CA ILE A 356 -19.85 6.88 -40.46
C ILE A 356 -19.78 7.23 -41.96
N ASP A 357 -19.25 6.33 -42.76
CA ASP A 357 -19.15 6.52 -44.22
C ASP A 357 -20.53 6.42 -44.92
N PRO A 358 -20.65 6.77 -46.23
CA PRO A 358 -21.89 6.62 -46.97
C PRO A 358 -22.42 5.20 -47.06
N TYR A 359 -21.56 4.19 -46.88
CA TYR A 359 -21.91 2.75 -46.87
C TYR A 359 -22.28 2.21 -45.51
N ARG A 360 -22.46 3.11 -44.52
CA ARG A 360 -22.70 2.79 -43.11
C ARG A 360 -21.59 1.98 -42.45
N ARG A 361 -20.34 2.27 -42.80
CA ARG A 361 -19.17 1.63 -42.24
C ARG A 361 -18.37 2.60 -41.38
N ILE A 362 -17.60 2.05 -40.48
CA ILE A 362 -16.58 2.73 -39.71
C ILE A 362 -15.26 1.99 -39.86
N SER A 363 -14.15 2.70 -39.74
CA SER A 363 -12.82 2.07 -39.74
C SER A 363 -12.15 2.18 -38.41
N ILE A 364 -11.62 1.05 -37.92
CA ILE A 364 -10.73 0.96 -36.76
C ILE A 364 -9.44 0.34 -37.28
N ASN A 365 -8.39 1.14 -37.52
CA ASN A 365 -7.08 0.66 -37.97
C ASN A 365 -7.13 -0.35 -39.12
N ASN A 366 -7.73 -0.01 -40.19
CA ASN A 366 -7.94 -0.84 -41.37
C ASN A 366 -9.01 -1.95 -41.22
N LEU A 367 -9.56 -2.18 -40.05
CA LEU A 367 -10.74 -3.02 -39.88
C LEU A 367 -11.99 -2.20 -40.20
N GLN A 368 -12.73 -2.63 -41.23
CA GLN A 368 -14.02 -2.01 -41.59
C GLN A 368 -15.16 -2.74 -40.92
N LEU A 369 -15.99 -2.02 -40.18
CA LEU A 369 -17.17 -2.54 -39.51
C LEU A 369 -18.42 -1.90 -40.13
N LYS A 370 -19.35 -2.74 -40.58
CA LYS A 370 -20.66 -2.28 -41.04
C LYS A 370 -21.61 -2.15 -39.84
N LEU A 371 -22.29 -1.01 -39.75
CA LEU A 371 -23.25 -0.72 -38.69
C LEU A 371 -24.68 -0.83 -39.21
N ASN A 372 -25.53 -1.57 -38.50
CA ASN A 372 -26.90 -1.89 -38.98
C ASN A 372 -27.85 -0.68 -38.92
N HIS A 373 -27.75 0.17 -37.89
CA HIS A 373 -28.66 1.29 -37.62
C HIS A 373 -27.95 2.65 -37.65
N ALA A 374 -26.96 2.82 -38.52
CA ALA A 374 -26.13 3.99 -38.58
C ALA A 374 -26.60 4.99 -39.64
N SER A 375 -26.54 6.28 -39.35
CA SER A 375 -26.78 7.38 -40.30
C SER A 375 -25.46 7.87 -40.85
N PRO A 376 -25.24 7.82 -42.19
CA PRO A 376 -24.01 8.34 -42.82
C PRO A 376 -23.72 9.78 -42.45
N GLY A 377 -22.42 10.12 -42.31
CA GLY A 377 -21.95 11.47 -41.96
C GLY A 377 -22.02 11.80 -40.45
N LYS A 378 -22.71 11.00 -39.64
CA LYS A 378 -22.74 11.20 -38.20
C LYS A 378 -21.52 10.62 -37.49
N THR A 379 -21.18 11.18 -36.35
CA THR A 379 -20.12 10.64 -35.46
C THR A 379 -20.70 9.54 -34.60
N VAL A 380 -19.95 8.43 -34.46
CA VAL A 380 -20.23 7.32 -33.57
C VAL A 380 -19.09 7.24 -32.54
N ASN A 381 -19.46 7.17 -31.27
CA ASN A 381 -18.54 6.87 -30.18
C ASN A 381 -18.45 5.37 -29.98
N LEU A 382 -17.29 4.81 -30.22
CA LEU A 382 -16.99 3.39 -30.08
C LEU A 382 -16.46 3.14 -28.67
N ARG A 383 -17.10 2.21 -27.98
CA ARG A 383 -16.73 1.78 -26.63
C ARG A 383 -16.25 0.34 -26.70
N ILE A 384 -14.93 0.16 -26.61
CA ILE A 384 -14.25 -1.11 -26.77
C ILE A 384 -13.98 -1.71 -25.39
N TYR A 385 -14.58 -2.86 -25.14
CA TYR A 385 -14.42 -3.60 -23.91
C TYR A 385 -13.80 -4.97 -24.16
N PRO A 386 -12.55 -5.22 -23.76
CA PRO A 386 -11.92 -6.54 -23.83
C PRO A 386 -12.66 -7.53 -22.92
N SER A 387 -13.49 -8.37 -23.50
CA SER A 387 -14.28 -9.36 -22.75
C SER A 387 -13.44 -10.57 -22.35
N THR A 388 -12.50 -10.94 -23.21
CA THR A 388 -11.51 -12.00 -22.98
C THR A 388 -10.15 -11.58 -23.55
N ILE A 389 -9.13 -12.41 -23.35
CA ILE A 389 -7.81 -12.21 -23.99
C ILE A 389 -7.91 -12.22 -25.53
N GLU A 390 -8.93 -12.90 -26.09
CA GLU A 390 -9.07 -13.09 -27.53
C GLU A 390 -10.13 -12.20 -28.17
N VAL A 391 -11.15 -11.77 -27.42
CA VAL A 391 -12.34 -11.13 -27.97
C VAL A 391 -12.70 -9.86 -27.22
N SER A 392 -12.90 -8.78 -27.96
CA SER A 392 -13.47 -7.52 -27.47
C SER A 392 -14.90 -7.33 -27.96
N GLU A 393 -15.71 -6.69 -27.13
CA GLU A 393 -17.03 -6.20 -27.47
C GLU A 393 -16.94 -4.72 -27.81
N ILE A 394 -17.39 -4.33 -28.99
CA ILE A 394 -17.46 -2.94 -29.46
C ILE A 394 -18.92 -2.51 -29.39
N ARG A 395 -19.19 -1.53 -28.58
CA ARG A 395 -20.51 -0.94 -28.38
C ARG A 395 -20.53 0.43 -29.07
N CYS A 396 -21.36 0.58 -30.09
CA CYS A 396 -21.43 1.75 -30.96
C CYS A 396 -22.53 2.68 -30.48
N TRP A 397 -22.16 3.88 -30.08
CA TRP A 397 -23.08 4.91 -29.57
C TRP A 397 -23.15 6.11 -30.51
N SER A 398 -24.38 6.54 -30.88
CA SER A 398 -24.58 7.77 -31.63
C SER A 398 -25.76 8.55 -31.00
N GLU A 399 -25.57 9.86 -30.81
CA GLU A 399 -26.57 10.77 -30.21
C GLU A 399 -27.18 10.24 -28.90
N GLY A 400 -26.34 9.68 -28.03
CA GLY A 400 -26.77 9.13 -26.74
C GLY A 400 -27.55 7.82 -26.81
N LYS A 401 -27.58 7.15 -27.97
CA LYS A 401 -28.25 5.84 -28.15
C LYS A 401 -27.25 4.78 -28.56
N LEU A 402 -27.41 3.57 -28.02
CA LEU A 402 -26.68 2.39 -28.45
C LEU A 402 -27.27 1.93 -29.78
N ILE A 403 -26.52 2.00 -30.87
CA ILE A 403 -26.99 1.68 -32.22
C ILE A 403 -26.56 0.30 -32.70
N ASP A 404 -25.43 -0.21 -32.19
CA ASP A 404 -24.94 -1.56 -32.56
C ASP A 404 -24.00 -2.12 -31.48
N VAL A 405 -23.88 -3.47 -31.44
CA VAL A 405 -22.93 -4.19 -30.57
C VAL A 405 -22.28 -5.32 -31.37
N GLN A 406 -20.97 -5.27 -31.53
CA GLN A 406 -20.21 -6.26 -32.29
C GLN A 406 -19.14 -6.93 -31.45
N ARG A 407 -18.84 -8.20 -31.72
CA ARG A 407 -17.75 -8.95 -31.09
C ARG A 407 -16.65 -9.18 -32.12
N ILE A 408 -15.43 -8.79 -31.76
CA ILE A 408 -14.28 -8.77 -32.66
C ILE A 408 -13.10 -9.42 -31.99
N LYS A 409 -12.30 -10.16 -32.75
CA LYS A 409 -11.06 -10.73 -32.25
C LYS A 409 -10.06 -9.60 -31.95
N ASN A 410 -9.36 -9.70 -30.82
CA ASN A 410 -8.37 -8.70 -30.42
C ASN A 410 -7.20 -8.59 -31.42
N THR A 411 -6.89 -9.68 -32.14
CA THR A 411 -5.90 -9.70 -33.21
C THR A 411 -6.24 -8.78 -34.38
N ASP A 412 -7.53 -8.53 -34.60
CA ASP A 412 -8.01 -7.67 -35.70
C ASP A 412 -8.02 -6.19 -35.30
N LEU A 413 -7.96 -5.89 -34.01
CA LEU A 413 -7.89 -4.54 -33.43
C LEU A 413 -6.43 -4.07 -33.34
N LYS A 414 -5.70 -4.07 -34.45
CA LYS A 414 -4.31 -3.64 -34.52
C LYS A 414 -4.15 -2.21 -33.99
N GLY A 415 -3.15 -1.99 -33.11
CA GLY A 415 -2.85 -0.68 -32.50
C GLY A 415 -3.77 -0.27 -31.35
N VAL A 416 -4.71 -1.09 -30.93
CA VAL A 416 -5.42 -0.94 -29.65
C VAL A 416 -4.66 -1.77 -28.61
N HIS A 417 -4.13 -1.12 -27.58
CA HIS A 417 -3.35 -1.78 -26.53
C HIS A 417 -4.27 -2.05 -25.33
N PHE A 418 -4.43 -3.33 -25.03
CA PHE A 418 -5.24 -3.81 -23.89
C PHE A 418 -4.38 -4.11 -22.67
#